data_ee132bdf20332f6c1160c414898fe438
#
_entry.id   ee132bdf20332f6c1160c414898fe438
#
_cell.length_a   1.000
_cell.length_b   1.000
_cell.length_c   1.000
_cell.angle_alpha   90.00
_cell.angle_beta   90.00
_cell.angle_gamma   90.00
#
_symmetry.space_group_name_H-M   'P 1'
#
loop_
_entity.id
_entity.type
_entity.pdbx_description
1 polymer ?
#
loop_
_entity_poly.entity_id
_entity_poly.type
_entity_poly.pdbx_seq_one_letter_code
_entity_poly.pdbx_strand_id
1 'polypeptide(L)'
;AKTASGAHILWPAHIGAFTMCMGKIATHPDTSSLPFSYVIGDGTDTYIVPARNIATVGTYRDTAKWPRRDMRPQGSRRSMVDTEWLNPSTMTKVVEAKVTLEALRDQKGAREVYQTADGSLIKRSALEKGISLYTLAIKLYLNRHLKSADEEADYNTSFDDTTASQTFGRPLSRGASLFADLGGMQISNASVMRIVDAITSGNIDTTEDLMAEICRYYDGGSLDTDIDRKLALRIADAIYGWNSMDADDRRRLIDSCHEARREWYDMVRRDAEREYELGDVDDATLNGFLAKLEEEEPAS
;
A
#
# COMPACT_ATOMS: atom_id res chain seq x y z
N ALA A 1 -2.00 -1.16 -10.43
CA ALA A 1 -1.23 -2.24 -11.08
C ALA A 1 -0.65 -1.74 -12.40
N LYS A 2 0.43 -2.36 -12.85
CA LYS A 2 1.14 -2.05 -14.08
C LYS A 2 1.52 -3.34 -14.81
N THR A 3 1.48 -3.34 -16.13
CA THR A 3 1.98 -4.43 -16.96
C THR A 3 3.28 -4.03 -17.65
N ALA A 4 4.25 -4.91 -17.68
CA ALA A 4 5.42 -4.76 -18.54
C ALA A 4 5.02 -4.86 -20.02
N SER A 5 5.86 -4.34 -20.90
CA SER A 5 5.66 -4.44 -22.35
C SER A 5 5.57 -5.92 -22.76
N GLY A 6 4.54 -6.28 -23.52
CA GLY A 6 4.30 -7.67 -23.96
C GLY A 6 3.76 -8.61 -22.87
N ALA A 7 3.39 -8.10 -21.70
CA ALA A 7 2.75 -8.95 -20.69
C ALA A 7 1.37 -9.41 -21.15
N HIS A 8 1.08 -10.69 -20.90
CA HIS A 8 -0.23 -11.30 -21.17
C HIS A 8 -0.77 -11.87 -19.85
N ILE A 9 -2.00 -11.52 -19.49
CA ILE A 9 -2.65 -11.98 -18.26
C ILE A 9 -3.93 -12.74 -18.63
N LEU A 10 -4.02 -13.99 -18.19
CA LEU A 10 -5.23 -14.79 -18.34
C LEU A 10 -6.25 -14.38 -17.25
N TRP A 11 -7.45 -14.03 -17.67
CA TRP A 11 -8.55 -13.67 -16.78
C TRP A 11 -9.42 -14.90 -16.43
N PRO A 12 -10.06 -14.91 -15.22
CA PRO A 12 -10.01 -13.87 -14.18
C PRO A 12 -8.70 -13.87 -13.39
N ALA A 13 -8.18 -12.67 -13.10
CA ALA A 13 -7.03 -12.48 -12.23
C ALA A 13 -7.31 -11.30 -11.28
N HIS A 14 -6.91 -11.43 -10.02
CA HIS A 14 -7.05 -10.37 -9.01
C HIS A 14 -5.68 -9.75 -8.75
N ILE A 15 -5.47 -8.57 -9.28
CA ILE A 15 -4.16 -7.90 -9.21
C ILE A 15 -4.21 -6.78 -8.18
N GLY A 16 -3.41 -6.92 -7.12
CA GLY A 16 -3.31 -5.98 -6.01
C GLY A 16 -2.70 -4.63 -6.39
N ALA A 17 -2.84 -3.65 -5.49
CA ALA A 17 -2.33 -2.30 -5.67
C ALA A 17 -0.81 -2.31 -5.93
N PHE A 18 -0.33 -1.43 -6.80
CA PHE A 18 1.10 -1.27 -7.14
C PHE A 18 1.83 -2.54 -7.61
N THR A 19 1.07 -3.56 -8.03
CA THR A 19 1.64 -4.80 -8.57
C THR A 19 2.13 -4.61 -10.00
N MET A 20 3.26 -5.23 -10.34
CA MET A 20 3.84 -5.31 -11.69
C MET A 20 3.67 -6.71 -12.25
N CYS A 21 3.03 -6.83 -13.41
CA CYS A 21 2.85 -8.08 -14.12
C CYS A 21 3.80 -8.18 -15.31
N MET A 22 4.50 -9.33 -15.43
CA MET A 22 5.53 -9.55 -16.45
C MET A 22 5.39 -10.94 -17.09
N GLY A 23 5.70 -11.03 -18.38
CA GLY A 23 5.66 -12.28 -19.13
C GLY A 23 4.25 -12.78 -19.41
N LYS A 24 4.14 -14.06 -19.80
CA LYS A 24 2.86 -14.72 -20.07
C LYS A 24 2.34 -15.40 -18.81
N ILE A 25 1.38 -14.78 -18.17
CA ILE A 25 0.70 -15.30 -16.97
C ILE A 25 -0.45 -16.16 -17.43
N ALA A 26 -0.26 -17.48 -17.34
CA ALA A 26 -1.20 -18.51 -17.85
C ALA A 26 -2.06 -19.15 -16.73
N THR A 27 -2.00 -18.59 -15.52
CA THR A 27 -2.82 -18.95 -14.37
C THR A 27 -3.75 -17.80 -13.98
N HIS A 28 -4.52 -17.96 -12.89
CA HIS A 28 -5.42 -16.94 -12.36
C HIS A 28 -4.90 -16.41 -11.02
N PRO A 29 -3.80 -15.61 -10.99
CA PRO A 29 -3.19 -15.19 -9.74
C PRO A 29 -4.11 -14.25 -8.95
N ASP A 30 -4.05 -14.39 -7.62
CA ASP A 30 -4.70 -13.50 -6.68
C ASP A 30 -3.65 -12.82 -5.79
N THR A 31 -3.33 -11.58 -6.10
CA THR A 31 -2.46 -10.71 -5.30
C THR A 31 -3.23 -9.57 -4.63
N SER A 32 -4.55 -9.66 -4.53
CA SER A 32 -5.40 -8.61 -3.92
C SER A 32 -5.00 -8.27 -2.49
N SER A 33 -4.49 -9.26 -1.73
CA SER A 33 -3.93 -9.11 -0.38
C SER A 33 -2.39 -9.01 -0.34
N LEU A 34 -1.70 -8.93 -1.48
CA LEU A 34 -0.24 -8.83 -1.59
C LEU A 34 0.14 -7.61 -2.43
N PRO A 35 -0.10 -6.37 -1.96
CA PRO A 35 0.23 -5.16 -2.72
C PRO A 35 1.73 -5.08 -3.01
N PHE A 36 2.13 -4.26 -3.99
CA PHE A 36 3.53 -4.06 -4.40
C PHE A 36 4.24 -5.31 -4.92
N SER A 37 3.53 -6.36 -5.29
CA SER A 37 4.14 -7.61 -5.76
C SER A 37 4.62 -7.50 -7.21
N TYR A 38 5.56 -8.37 -7.58
CA TYR A 38 5.72 -8.77 -8.97
C TYR A 38 4.97 -10.09 -9.19
N VAL A 39 4.28 -10.17 -10.33
CA VAL A 39 3.67 -11.40 -10.85
C VAL A 39 4.37 -11.73 -12.16
N ILE A 40 5.02 -12.88 -12.19
CA ILE A 40 5.91 -13.27 -13.28
C ILE A 40 5.43 -14.59 -13.86
N GLY A 41 5.09 -14.60 -15.15
CA GLY A 41 4.81 -15.82 -15.88
C GLY A 41 6.11 -16.47 -16.35
N ASP A 42 6.30 -17.76 -16.03
CA ASP A 42 7.43 -18.57 -16.44
C ASP A 42 6.92 -19.95 -16.93
N GLY A 43 6.83 -20.12 -18.24
CA GLY A 43 6.23 -21.30 -18.84
C GLY A 43 4.76 -21.46 -18.48
N THR A 44 4.42 -22.51 -17.73
CA THR A 44 3.07 -22.79 -17.21
C THR A 44 2.89 -22.26 -15.79
N ASP A 45 3.97 -21.85 -15.13
CA ASP A 45 3.97 -21.42 -13.74
C ASP A 45 3.82 -19.91 -13.61
N THR A 46 3.25 -19.48 -12.51
CA THR A 46 3.19 -18.08 -12.11
C THR A 46 3.91 -17.90 -10.78
N TYR A 47 4.91 -17.05 -10.77
CA TYR A 47 5.65 -16.68 -9.57
C TYR A 47 5.18 -15.34 -9.03
N ILE A 48 5.00 -15.26 -7.71
CA ILE A 48 4.77 -14.00 -7.00
C ILE A 48 6.05 -13.65 -6.22
N VAL A 49 6.51 -12.40 -6.36
CA VAL A 49 7.57 -11.81 -5.55
C VAL A 49 6.94 -10.71 -4.69
N PRO A 50 6.54 -11.03 -3.43
CA PRO A 50 5.80 -10.10 -2.61
C PRO A 50 6.58 -8.83 -2.30
N ALA A 51 5.90 -7.69 -2.22
CA ALA A 51 6.45 -6.40 -1.80
C ALA A 51 7.60 -5.83 -2.66
N ARG A 52 7.99 -6.47 -3.77
CA ARG A 52 9.19 -6.09 -4.55
C ARG A 52 9.15 -4.63 -5.00
N ASN A 53 7.99 -4.11 -5.36
CA ASN A 53 7.81 -2.74 -5.84
C ASN A 53 8.00 -1.65 -4.77
N ILE A 54 8.03 -1.99 -3.48
CA ILE A 54 8.32 -1.02 -2.41
C ILE A 54 9.74 -0.45 -2.57
N ALA A 55 10.68 -1.27 -3.00
CA ALA A 55 12.10 -0.91 -3.12
C ALA A 55 12.53 -0.60 -4.56
N THR A 56 11.58 -0.29 -5.45
CA THR A 56 11.89 0.05 -6.85
C THR A 56 11.62 1.52 -7.15
N VAL A 57 12.52 2.11 -7.93
CA VAL A 57 12.36 3.48 -8.44
C VAL A 57 11.08 3.64 -9.26
N GLY A 58 10.65 2.56 -9.94
CA GLY A 58 9.47 2.58 -10.81
C GLY A 58 8.19 2.97 -10.07
N THR A 59 7.95 2.47 -8.86
CA THR A 59 6.79 2.83 -8.05
C THR A 59 6.83 4.31 -7.67
N TYR A 60 7.93 4.78 -7.08
CA TYR A 60 8.09 6.18 -6.71
C TYR A 60 7.96 7.13 -7.91
N ARG A 61 8.69 6.84 -8.98
CA ARG A 61 8.63 7.64 -10.22
C ARG A 61 7.22 7.71 -10.79
N ASP A 62 6.50 6.59 -10.85
CA ASP A 62 5.19 6.54 -11.48
C ASP A 62 4.13 7.27 -10.62
N THR A 63 4.19 7.16 -9.29
CA THR A 63 3.29 7.90 -8.40
C THR A 63 3.55 9.41 -8.44
N ALA A 64 4.80 9.85 -8.45
CA ALA A 64 5.17 11.26 -8.55
C ALA A 64 4.88 11.89 -9.93
N LYS A 65 4.94 11.07 -10.99
CA LYS A 65 4.79 11.52 -12.38
C LYS A 65 3.34 11.72 -12.78
N TRP A 66 2.43 10.88 -12.30
CA TRP A 66 1.03 10.89 -12.70
C TRP A 66 0.33 12.24 -12.45
N PRO A 67 0.39 12.86 -11.26
CA PRO A 67 -0.24 14.15 -11.01
C PRO A 67 0.25 15.27 -11.94
N ARG A 68 1.52 15.21 -12.35
CA ARG A 68 2.15 16.21 -13.25
C ARG A 68 1.74 16.03 -14.71
N ARG A 69 1.33 14.82 -15.11
CA ARG A 69 0.90 14.48 -16.47
C ARG A 69 -0.58 14.67 -16.73
N ASP A 70 -1.36 14.84 -15.68
CA ASP A 70 -2.79 15.07 -15.79
C ASP A 70 -3.04 16.52 -16.21
N MET A 71 -3.15 16.72 -17.53
CA MET A 71 -3.38 18.03 -18.14
C MET A 71 -4.87 18.42 -18.22
N ARG A 72 -5.75 17.63 -17.63
CA ARG A 72 -7.19 17.95 -17.61
C ARG A 72 -7.44 19.18 -16.73
N PRO A 73 -8.33 20.12 -17.15
CA PRO A 73 -8.70 21.25 -16.31
C PRO A 73 -9.25 20.78 -14.95
N GLN A 74 -8.93 21.53 -13.90
CA GLN A 74 -9.55 21.31 -12.59
C GLN A 74 -11.07 21.40 -12.70
N GLY A 75 -11.80 20.46 -12.11
CA GLY A 75 -13.25 20.36 -12.19
C GLY A 75 -13.80 19.53 -13.37
N SER A 76 -12.98 19.19 -14.38
CA SER A 76 -13.37 18.26 -15.45
C SER A 76 -12.90 16.83 -15.23
N ARG A 77 -12.23 16.55 -14.12
CA ARG A 77 -11.72 15.22 -13.79
C ARG A 77 -12.88 14.30 -13.41
N ARG A 78 -13.11 13.29 -14.24
CA ARG A 78 -14.11 12.23 -13.97
C ARG A 78 -13.50 10.99 -13.33
N SER A 79 -12.19 10.85 -13.32
CA SER A 79 -11.47 9.77 -12.65
C SER A 79 -10.65 10.34 -11.50
N MET A 80 -10.95 9.90 -10.30
CA MET A 80 -10.31 10.30 -9.06
C MET A 80 -9.43 9.13 -8.60
N VAL A 81 -8.15 9.17 -8.99
CA VAL A 81 -7.20 8.11 -8.64
C VAL A 81 -6.29 8.63 -7.54
N ASP A 82 -6.27 7.91 -6.42
CA ASP A 82 -5.31 8.15 -5.37
C ASP A 82 -3.95 7.58 -5.80
N THR A 83 -2.96 8.46 -5.88
CA THR A 83 -1.58 8.12 -6.24
C THR A 83 -0.67 7.99 -5.02
N GLU A 84 -1.16 8.29 -3.82
CA GLU A 84 -0.40 8.05 -2.58
C GLU A 84 -0.25 6.54 -2.36
N TRP A 85 0.99 6.08 -2.39
CA TRP A 85 1.27 4.64 -2.31
C TRP A 85 1.21 4.09 -0.90
N LEU A 86 1.45 4.92 0.13
CA LEU A 86 1.30 4.58 1.54
C LEU A 86 0.00 5.17 2.12
N ASN A 87 -1.11 5.02 1.41
CA ASN A 87 -2.42 5.42 1.92
C ASN A 87 -3.01 4.39 2.89
N PRO A 88 -4.02 4.75 3.70
CA PRO A 88 -4.62 3.86 4.70
C PRO A 88 -5.09 2.51 4.14
N SER A 89 -5.73 2.52 2.97
CA SER A 89 -6.21 1.29 2.33
C SER A 89 -5.06 0.34 1.96
N THR A 90 -4.01 0.88 1.35
CA THR A 90 -2.83 0.11 0.99
C THR A 90 -2.11 -0.42 2.23
N MET A 91 -2.00 0.40 3.27
CA MET A 91 -1.32 0.02 4.52
C MET A 91 -2.05 -1.08 5.28
N THR A 92 -3.38 -1.07 5.29
CA THR A 92 -4.17 -2.18 5.84
C THR A 92 -3.81 -3.50 5.13
N LYS A 93 -3.71 -3.49 3.79
CA LYS A 93 -3.31 -4.66 3.01
C LYS A 93 -1.84 -5.05 3.21
N VAL A 94 -0.94 -4.10 3.44
CA VAL A 94 0.48 -4.36 3.77
C VAL A 94 0.60 -5.13 5.10
N VAL A 95 -0.15 -4.73 6.12
CA VAL A 95 -0.20 -5.45 7.41
C VAL A 95 -0.74 -6.86 7.22
N GLU A 96 -1.86 -7.00 6.51
CA GLU A 96 -2.45 -8.29 6.16
C GLU A 96 -1.46 -9.20 5.42
N ALA A 97 -0.78 -8.65 4.42
CA ALA A 97 0.22 -9.36 3.62
C ALA A 97 1.37 -9.89 4.47
N LYS A 98 1.92 -9.05 5.36
CA LYS A 98 2.99 -9.46 6.28
C LYS A 98 2.56 -10.65 7.12
N VAL A 99 1.40 -10.56 7.79
CA VAL A 99 0.87 -11.62 8.64
C VAL A 99 0.61 -12.90 7.82
N THR A 100 0.07 -12.77 6.61
CA THR A 100 -0.21 -13.91 5.71
C THR A 100 1.07 -14.64 5.31
N LEU A 101 2.14 -13.90 4.96
CA LEU A 101 3.42 -14.50 4.58
C LEU A 101 4.10 -15.19 5.78
N GLU A 102 4.05 -14.58 6.96
CA GLU A 102 4.56 -15.17 8.20
C GLU A 102 3.80 -16.47 8.55
N ALA A 103 2.48 -16.44 8.49
CA ALA A 103 1.66 -17.63 8.69
C ALA A 103 1.95 -18.72 7.65
N LEU A 104 2.13 -18.36 6.37
CA LEU A 104 2.48 -19.32 5.32
C LEU A 104 3.83 -20.00 5.59
N ARG A 105 4.84 -19.23 6.02
CA ARG A 105 6.15 -19.73 6.42
C ARG A 105 6.02 -20.71 7.62
N ASP A 106 5.34 -20.28 8.67
CA ASP A 106 5.29 -20.98 9.95
C ASP A 106 4.46 -22.27 9.85
N GLN A 107 3.34 -22.26 9.13
CA GLN A 107 2.46 -23.42 8.95
C GLN A 107 3.06 -24.47 8.01
N LYS A 108 3.75 -24.05 6.96
CA LYS A 108 4.32 -24.99 5.97
C LYS A 108 5.77 -25.38 6.25
N GLY A 109 6.41 -24.73 7.24
CA GLY A 109 7.80 -24.96 7.58
C GLY A 109 8.78 -24.52 6.47
N ALA A 110 10.03 -24.89 6.62
CA ALA A 110 11.08 -24.50 5.68
C ALA A 110 10.95 -25.26 4.35
N ARG A 111 10.59 -24.55 3.29
CA ARG A 111 10.47 -25.05 1.92
C ARG A 111 11.19 -24.12 0.96
N GLU A 112 11.67 -24.65 -0.17
CA GLU A 112 12.29 -23.83 -1.22
C GLU A 112 11.25 -23.00 -1.98
N VAL A 113 10.03 -23.54 -2.13
CA VAL A 113 8.91 -22.90 -2.83
C VAL A 113 7.62 -23.13 -2.04
N TYR A 114 6.86 -22.09 -1.85
CA TYR A 114 5.54 -22.11 -1.25
C TYR A 114 4.50 -21.95 -2.36
N GLN A 115 3.41 -22.70 -2.28
CA GLN A 115 2.29 -22.58 -3.19
C GLN A 115 1.13 -21.88 -2.47
N THR A 116 0.57 -20.86 -3.11
CA THR A 116 -0.64 -20.14 -2.67
C THR A 116 -1.91 -20.92 -3.01
N ALA A 117 -3.06 -20.47 -2.53
CA ALA A 117 -4.33 -21.17 -2.75
C ALA A 117 -4.77 -21.15 -4.23
N ASP A 118 -4.36 -20.13 -4.99
CA ASP A 118 -4.62 -19.97 -6.42
C ASP A 118 -3.60 -20.73 -7.31
N GLY A 119 -2.67 -21.47 -6.68
CA GLY A 119 -1.64 -22.24 -7.38
C GLY A 119 -0.38 -21.46 -7.74
N SER A 120 -0.32 -20.16 -7.47
CA SER A 120 0.89 -19.36 -7.69
C SER A 120 2.02 -19.79 -6.75
N LEU A 121 3.26 -19.53 -7.15
CA LEU A 121 4.46 -19.97 -6.46
C LEU A 121 5.21 -18.78 -5.84
N ILE A 122 5.71 -18.95 -4.62
CA ILE A 122 6.56 -17.98 -3.94
C ILE A 122 7.85 -18.68 -3.52
N LYS A 123 9.01 -18.27 -4.07
CA LYS A 123 10.31 -18.79 -3.62
C LYS A 123 10.57 -18.36 -2.18
N ARG A 124 11.26 -19.19 -1.38
CA ARG A 124 11.62 -18.88 0.01
C ARG A 124 12.30 -17.52 0.14
N SER A 125 13.29 -17.24 -0.68
CA SER A 125 14.02 -15.97 -0.65
C SER A 125 13.10 -14.77 -0.93
N ALA A 126 12.12 -14.94 -1.82
CA ALA A 126 11.13 -13.92 -2.14
C ALA A 126 10.14 -13.72 -0.98
N LEU A 127 9.72 -14.79 -0.31
CA LEU A 127 8.86 -14.74 0.86
C LEU A 127 9.53 -13.99 2.01
N GLU A 128 10.76 -14.38 2.39
CA GLU A 128 11.52 -13.73 3.48
C GLU A 128 11.80 -12.25 3.18
N LYS A 129 12.23 -11.95 1.94
CA LYS A 129 12.42 -10.56 1.53
C LYS A 129 11.11 -9.78 1.49
N GLY A 130 10.01 -10.42 1.11
CA GLY A 130 8.66 -9.83 1.13
C GLY A 130 8.23 -9.43 2.53
N ILE A 131 8.42 -10.30 3.55
CA ILE A 131 8.15 -9.98 4.95
C ILE A 131 8.98 -8.76 5.40
N SER A 132 10.27 -8.74 5.06
CA SER A 132 11.17 -7.62 5.40
C SER A 132 10.71 -6.30 4.75
N LEU A 133 10.32 -6.33 3.47
CA LEU A 133 9.87 -5.15 2.74
C LEU A 133 8.51 -4.65 3.22
N TYR A 134 7.58 -5.53 3.59
CA TYR A 134 6.33 -5.10 4.23
C TYR A 134 6.58 -4.50 5.61
N THR A 135 7.53 -5.04 6.38
CA THR A 135 7.95 -4.43 7.67
C THR A 135 8.54 -3.04 7.44
N LEU A 136 9.36 -2.88 6.40
CA LEU A 136 9.89 -1.58 5.98
C LEU A 136 8.76 -0.59 5.64
N ALA A 137 7.78 -1.00 4.82
CA ALA A 137 6.65 -0.14 4.45
C ALA A 137 5.82 0.28 5.67
N ILE A 138 5.60 -0.62 6.64
CA ILE A 138 4.95 -0.30 7.91
C ILE A 138 5.73 0.81 8.63
N LYS A 139 7.04 0.65 8.79
CA LYS A 139 7.88 1.66 9.45
C LYS A 139 7.89 3.01 8.71
N LEU A 140 7.89 3.01 7.37
CA LEU A 140 7.78 4.23 6.56
C LEU A 140 6.46 4.96 6.83
N TYR A 141 5.35 4.23 6.92
CA TYR A 141 4.06 4.81 7.24
C TYR A 141 4.03 5.36 8.67
N LEU A 142 4.53 4.61 9.64
CA LEU A 142 4.64 5.05 11.03
C LEU A 142 5.50 6.30 11.14
N ASN A 143 6.62 6.39 10.42
CA ASN A 143 7.50 7.56 10.39
C ASN A 143 6.79 8.85 9.95
N ARG A 144 5.81 8.75 9.06
CA ARG A 144 5.03 9.90 8.59
C ARG A 144 4.05 10.41 9.65
N HIS A 145 3.53 9.54 10.50
CA HIS A 145 2.34 9.81 11.31
C HIS A 145 2.58 9.80 12.82
N LEU A 146 3.58 9.06 13.32
CA LEU A 146 3.95 9.10 14.74
C LEU A 146 4.84 10.32 15.02
N LYS A 147 4.33 11.25 15.84
CA LYS A 147 5.02 12.51 16.15
C LYS A 147 5.58 12.56 17.58
N SER A 148 4.99 11.80 18.51
CA SER A 148 5.36 11.79 19.91
C SER A 148 5.21 10.40 20.52
N ALA A 149 6.10 10.10 21.48
CA ALA A 149 6.00 8.91 22.31
C ALA A 149 4.81 8.94 23.31
N ASP A 150 4.22 10.11 23.53
CA ASP A 150 3.10 10.29 24.46
C ASP A 150 1.73 9.98 23.86
N GLU A 151 1.68 9.71 22.56
CA GLU A 151 0.43 9.38 21.86
C GLU A 151 -0.01 7.95 22.18
N GLU A 152 -1.31 7.74 22.30
CA GLU A 152 -1.92 6.41 22.48
C GLU A 152 -2.85 6.06 21.31
N ALA A 153 -2.90 4.77 20.99
CA ALA A 153 -3.89 4.26 20.05
C ALA A 153 -5.26 4.26 20.72
N ASP A 154 -6.19 5.05 20.19
CA ASP A 154 -7.56 5.08 20.65
C ASP A 154 -8.43 4.18 19.75
N TYR A 155 -9.01 3.15 20.37
CA TYR A 155 -9.91 2.21 19.70
C TYR A 155 -11.39 2.63 19.79
N ASN A 156 -11.72 3.69 20.56
CA ASN A 156 -13.09 4.14 20.77
C ASN A 156 -13.56 5.17 19.72
N THR A 157 -12.66 5.69 18.90
CA THR A 157 -13.04 6.61 17.83
C THR A 157 -13.34 5.85 16.53
N SER A 158 -14.46 6.16 15.97
CA SER A 158 -15.19 5.60 14.84
C SER A 158 -14.42 5.32 13.52
N PHE A 159 -13.47 4.42 13.51
CA PHE A 159 -13.53 3.35 12.53
C PHE A 159 -14.65 2.43 13.03
N ASP A 160 -15.67 2.21 12.25
CA ASP A 160 -16.80 1.38 12.63
C ASP A 160 -16.33 0.16 13.42
N ASP A 161 -16.63 0.13 14.73
CA ASP A 161 -15.94 -0.65 15.76
C ASP A 161 -16.01 -2.18 15.56
N THR A 162 -16.94 -2.62 14.72
CA THR A 162 -17.16 -4.03 14.39
C THR A 162 -16.11 -4.60 13.45
N THR A 163 -15.48 -3.76 12.60
CA THR A 163 -14.54 -4.25 11.58
C THR A 163 -13.08 -4.09 12.00
N ALA A 164 -12.73 -3.05 12.74
CA ALA A 164 -11.33 -2.80 13.15
C ALA A 164 -10.84 -3.76 14.23
N SER A 165 -11.66 -4.08 15.23
CA SER A 165 -11.30 -5.08 16.27
C SER A 165 -11.16 -6.49 15.70
N GLN A 166 -11.90 -6.82 14.61
CA GLN A 166 -11.76 -8.09 13.94
C GLN A 166 -10.53 -8.14 13.01
N THR A 167 -10.09 -6.99 12.50
CA THR A 167 -8.98 -6.90 11.54
C THR A 167 -7.61 -7.02 12.22
N PHE A 168 -7.42 -6.44 13.40
CA PHE A 168 -6.14 -6.45 14.10
C PHE A 168 -6.02 -7.46 15.25
N GLY A 169 -7.11 -8.13 15.65
CA GLY A 169 -7.15 -9.13 16.72
C GLY A 169 -7.33 -10.57 16.28
N ARG A 170 -7.54 -10.83 14.96
CA ARG A 170 -7.63 -12.17 14.36
C ARG A 170 -6.89 -12.20 13.04
N PRO A 171 -6.37 -13.37 12.59
CA PRO A 171 -5.90 -13.51 11.21
C PRO A 171 -7.06 -13.10 10.29
N LEU A 172 -6.81 -12.06 9.50
CA LEU A 172 -7.77 -11.42 8.61
C LEU A 172 -8.46 -12.46 7.75
N SER A 173 -9.74 -12.72 8.03
CA SER A 173 -10.56 -13.51 7.13
C SER A 173 -10.73 -12.71 5.84
N ARG A 174 -10.52 -13.36 4.70
CA ARG A 174 -10.81 -12.81 3.37
C ARG A 174 -12.17 -12.09 3.41
N GLY A 175 -12.18 -10.76 3.24
CA GLY A 175 -13.41 -10.03 2.97
C GLY A 175 -13.70 -8.77 3.75
N ALA A 176 -13.01 -8.46 4.85
CA ALA A 176 -13.27 -7.25 5.61
C ALA A 176 -12.19 -6.16 5.33
N SER A 177 -12.27 -5.52 4.17
CA SER A 177 -11.48 -4.30 3.94
C SER A 177 -12.11 -3.14 4.69
N LEU A 178 -11.31 -2.33 5.40
CA LEU A 178 -11.77 -1.06 6.00
C LEU A 178 -12.07 0.00 4.95
N PHE A 179 -11.63 -0.20 3.72
CA PHE A 179 -11.71 0.73 2.61
C PHE A 179 -12.28 0.05 1.38
N ALA A 180 -13.07 0.79 0.61
CA ALA A 180 -13.52 0.45 -0.73
C ALA A 180 -12.65 1.16 -1.76
N ASP A 181 -12.44 0.52 -2.90
CA ASP A 181 -11.83 1.12 -4.08
C ASP A 181 -12.93 1.50 -5.08
N LEU A 182 -13.13 2.79 -5.26
CA LEU A 182 -14.08 3.36 -6.22
C LEU A 182 -13.35 3.79 -7.50
N GLY A 183 -12.82 2.81 -8.23
CA GLY A 183 -12.13 3.06 -9.49
C GLY A 183 -10.77 3.75 -9.34
N GLY A 184 -10.07 3.45 -8.25
CA GLY A 184 -8.76 4.01 -7.90
C GLY A 184 -8.80 5.06 -6.79
N MET A 185 -9.98 5.56 -6.43
CA MET A 185 -10.16 6.38 -5.23
C MET A 185 -10.40 5.46 -4.03
N GLN A 186 -9.61 5.63 -3.00
CA GLN A 186 -9.76 4.90 -1.75
C GLN A 186 -10.67 5.67 -0.79
N ILE A 187 -11.73 5.03 -0.33
CA ILE A 187 -12.72 5.63 0.58
C ILE A 187 -13.02 4.66 1.73
N SER A 188 -13.22 5.16 2.93
CA SER A 188 -13.59 4.31 4.06
C SER A 188 -14.99 3.69 3.85
N ASN A 189 -15.17 2.44 4.30
CA ASN A 189 -16.48 1.80 4.23
C ASN A 189 -17.55 2.59 5.00
N ALA A 190 -17.19 3.25 6.09
CA ALA A 190 -18.08 4.14 6.82
C ALA A 190 -18.55 5.33 5.95
N SER A 191 -17.66 5.88 5.12
CA SER A 191 -18.04 6.93 4.17
C SER A 191 -18.92 6.42 3.04
N VAL A 192 -18.64 5.19 2.54
CA VAL A 192 -19.54 4.55 1.56
C VAL A 192 -20.93 4.36 2.14
N MET A 193 -21.04 3.87 3.37
CA MET A 193 -22.35 3.68 4.02
C MET A 193 -23.10 5.00 4.19
N ARG A 194 -22.41 6.10 4.55
CA ARG A 194 -23.04 7.43 4.60
C ARG A 194 -23.59 7.90 3.26
N ILE A 195 -22.85 7.64 2.17
CA ILE A 195 -23.34 7.93 0.82
C ILE A 195 -24.57 7.08 0.50
N VAL A 196 -24.55 5.79 0.83
CA VAL A 196 -25.69 4.88 0.62
C VAL A 196 -26.92 5.34 1.43
N ASP A 197 -26.73 5.73 2.69
CA ASP A 197 -27.80 6.26 3.54
C ASP A 197 -28.36 7.57 2.98
N ALA A 198 -27.50 8.47 2.46
CA ALA A 198 -27.93 9.71 1.83
C ALA A 198 -28.73 9.47 0.54
N ILE A 199 -28.35 8.48 -0.27
CA ILE A 199 -29.14 8.05 -1.44
C ILE A 199 -30.48 7.46 -0.99
N THR A 200 -30.45 6.58 0.00
CA THR A 200 -31.66 5.89 0.48
C THR A 200 -32.69 6.84 1.11
N SER A 201 -32.20 7.89 1.78
CA SER A 201 -33.03 8.94 2.39
C SER A 201 -33.48 10.03 1.41
N GLY A 202 -33.03 10.00 0.15
CA GLY A 202 -33.33 11.00 -0.86
C GLY A 202 -32.58 12.33 -0.70
N ASN A 203 -31.53 12.37 0.12
CA ASN A 203 -30.65 13.54 0.23
C ASN A 203 -29.66 13.64 -0.96
N ILE A 204 -29.43 12.53 -1.63
CA ILE A 204 -28.73 12.41 -2.92
C ILE A 204 -29.70 11.72 -3.87
N ASP A 205 -30.27 12.45 -4.82
CA ASP A 205 -31.27 11.94 -5.76
C ASP A 205 -30.85 12.07 -7.23
N THR A 206 -29.75 12.79 -7.51
CA THR A 206 -29.19 12.94 -8.85
C THR A 206 -27.77 12.41 -8.94
N THR A 207 -27.34 12.10 -10.16
CA THR A 207 -25.92 11.72 -10.43
C THR A 207 -24.99 12.88 -10.12
N GLU A 208 -25.41 14.09 -10.32
CA GLU A 208 -24.67 15.32 -10.07
C GLU A 208 -24.40 15.49 -8.56
N ASP A 209 -25.40 15.27 -7.71
CA ASP A 209 -25.26 15.32 -6.25
C ASP A 209 -24.33 14.21 -5.75
N LEU A 210 -24.47 13.00 -6.29
CA LEU A 210 -23.57 11.89 -5.98
C LEU A 210 -22.11 12.23 -6.36
N MET A 211 -21.90 12.78 -7.54
CA MET A 211 -20.54 13.17 -7.98
C MET A 211 -19.97 14.29 -7.11
N ALA A 212 -20.78 15.26 -6.71
CA ALA A 212 -20.36 16.33 -5.81
C ALA A 212 -19.94 15.78 -4.43
N GLU A 213 -20.70 14.81 -3.91
CA GLU A 213 -20.35 14.15 -2.64
C GLU A 213 -19.05 13.34 -2.76
N ILE A 214 -18.88 12.56 -3.83
CA ILE A 214 -17.65 11.79 -4.09
C ILE A 214 -16.45 12.73 -4.24
N CYS A 215 -16.57 13.84 -5.01
CA CYS A 215 -15.51 14.83 -5.16
C CYS A 215 -15.08 15.43 -3.82
N ARG A 216 -16.01 15.64 -2.90
CA ARG A 216 -15.72 16.17 -1.56
C ARG A 216 -14.76 15.24 -0.78
N TYR A 217 -14.94 13.92 -0.88
CA TYR A 217 -14.01 12.97 -0.27
C TYR A 217 -12.65 12.97 -0.97
N TYR A 218 -12.63 13.09 -2.28
CA TYR A 218 -11.38 13.10 -3.05
C TYR A 218 -10.54 14.36 -2.80
N ASP A 219 -11.17 15.52 -2.68
CA ASP A 219 -10.50 16.81 -2.46
C ASP A 219 -10.02 17.00 -1.01
N GLY A 220 -9.99 15.94 -0.20
CA GLY A 220 -9.53 15.99 1.19
C GLY A 220 -10.60 16.46 2.17
N GLY A 221 -11.84 16.58 1.72
CA GLY A 221 -13.00 16.84 2.57
C GLY A 221 -13.47 15.64 3.40
N SER A 222 -12.59 14.66 3.62
CA SER A 222 -12.86 13.53 4.50
C SER A 222 -13.26 14.06 5.88
N LEU A 223 -14.36 13.54 6.40
CA LEU A 223 -14.83 13.88 7.76
C LEU A 223 -13.85 13.41 8.85
N ASP A 224 -12.87 12.62 8.50
CA ASP A 224 -11.79 12.19 9.38
C ASP A 224 -10.43 12.58 8.80
N THR A 225 -10.04 13.83 9.03
CA THR A 225 -8.73 14.38 8.64
C THR A 225 -7.55 13.72 9.37
N ASP A 226 -7.84 12.83 10.33
CA ASP A 226 -6.86 12.18 11.21
C ASP A 226 -6.80 10.65 10.98
N ILE A 227 -7.40 10.17 9.88
CA ILE A 227 -7.53 8.73 9.61
C ILE A 227 -6.16 8.03 9.49
N ASP A 228 -5.21 8.69 8.83
CA ASP A 228 -3.85 8.17 8.66
C ASP A 228 -3.15 8.01 10.01
N ARG A 229 -3.22 9.04 10.86
CA ARG A 229 -2.60 9.02 12.19
C ARG A 229 -3.25 7.97 13.10
N LYS A 230 -4.57 7.89 13.14
CA LYS A 230 -5.29 6.88 13.91
C LYS A 230 -4.94 5.47 13.44
N LEU A 231 -4.89 5.25 12.14
CA LEU A 231 -4.48 3.97 11.59
C LEU A 231 -3.02 3.65 11.93
N ALA A 232 -2.10 4.63 11.84
CA ALA A 232 -0.70 4.44 12.20
C ALA A 232 -0.53 4.02 13.65
N LEU A 233 -1.20 4.67 14.60
CA LEU A 233 -1.19 4.29 16.01
C LEU A 233 -1.73 2.87 16.23
N ARG A 234 -2.83 2.51 15.56
CA ARG A 234 -3.38 1.14 15.62
C ARG A 234 -2.43 0.10 15.04
N ILE A 235 -1.77 0.40 13.93
CA ILE A 235 -0.74 -0.47 13.34
C ILE A 235 0.45 -0.60 14.31
N ALA A 236 0.91 0.50 14.91
CA ALA A 236 1.99 0.49 15.89
C ALA A 236 1.63 -0.38 17.09
N ASP A 237 0.40 -0.29 17.59
CA ASP A 237 -0.06 -1.13 18.71
C ASP A 237 -0.19 -2.60 18.30
N ALA A 238 -0.85 -2.89 17.17
CA ALA A 238 -1.08 -4.27 16.72
C ALA A 238 0.20 -5.03 16.37
N ILE A 239 1.22 -4.35 15.83
CA ILE A 239 2.47 -4.99 15.36
C ILE A 239 3.57 -4.94 16.44
N TYR A 240 3.62 -3.87 17.23
CA TYR A 240 4.72 -3.64 18.17
C TYR A 240 4.27 -3.53 19.62
N GLY A 241 2.96 -3.48 19.91
CA GLY A 241 2.42 -3.34 21.28
C GLY A 241 2.56 -1.91 21.81
N TRP A 242 2.40 -0.90 20.99
CA TRP A 242 2.61 0.51 21.29
C TRP A 242 2.00 0.97 22.62
N ASN A 243 0.74 0.61 22.90
CA ASN A 243 0.03 1.03 24.12
C ASN A 243 0.62 0.39 25.39
N SER A 244 1.32 -0.75 25.27
CA SER A 244 1.99 -1.44 26.36
C SER A 244 3.47 -1.08 26.54
N MET A 245 4.03 -0.30 25.61
CA MET A 245 5.42 0.17 25.65
C MET A 245 5.58 1.32 26.65
N ASP A 246 6.76 1.38 27.29
CA ASP A 246 7.18 2.59 27.98
C ASP A 246 7.64 3.69 26.99
N ALA A 247 7.88 4.90 27.51
CA ALA A 247 8.25 6.04 26.67
C ALA A 247 9.59 5.83 25.94
N ASP A 248 10.52 5.08 26.51
CA ASP A 248 11.83 4.84 25.91
C ASP A 248 11.72 3.80 24.78
N ASP A 249 10.89 2.76 24.95
CA ASP A 249 10.59 1.81 23.90
C ASP A 249 9.87 2.46 22.72
N ARG A 250 8.93 3.35 23.00
CA ARG A 250 8.23 4.14 21.94
C ARG A 250 9.19 5.02 21.16
N ARG A 251 10.14 5.70 21.86
CA ARG A 251 11.19 6.49 21.19
C ARG A 251 12.07 5.60 20.32
N ARG A 252 12.52 4.44 20.84
CA ARG A 252 13.30 3.47 20.03
C ARG A 252 12.56 3.01 18.78
N LEU A 253 11.25 2.80 18.87
CA LEU A 253 10.44 2.47 17.68
C LEU A 253 10.42 3.63 16.68
N ILE A 254 10.20 4.87 17.13
CA ILE A 254 10.23 6.06 16.28
C ILE A 254 11.60 6.18 15.59
N ASP A 255 12.69 6.06 16.33
CA ASP A 255 14.05 6.10 15.79
C ASP A 255 14.28 5.02 14.72
N SER A 256 13.76 3.80 14.97
CA SER A 256 13.82 2.71 13.99
C SER A 256 13.00 2.98 12.73
N CYS A 257 11.95 3.81 12.82
CA CYS A 257 11.19 4.26 11.66
C CYS A 257 11.96 5.30 10.83
N HIS A 258 12.72 6.18 11.48
CA HIS A 258 13.65 7.09 10.80
C HIS A 258 14.77 6.32 10.08
N GLU A 259 15.33 5.28 10.70
CA GLU A 259 16.32 4.41 10.05
C GLU A 259 15.75 3.67 8.85
N ALA A 260 14.52 3.16 8.96
CA ALA A 260 13.81 2.50 7.86
C ALA A 260 13.64 3.42 6.65
N ARG A 261 13.43 4.72 6.87
CA ARG A 261 13.34 5.70 5.79
C ARG A 261 14.67 5.85 5.05
N ARG A 262 15.80 5.94 5.76
CA ARG A 262 17.13 5.97 5.14
C ARG A 262 17.41 4.68 4.35
N GLU A 263 17.08 3.51 4.92
CA GLU A 263 17.21 2.23 4.23
C GLU A 263 16.42 2.19 2.92
N TRP A 264 15.16 2.65 2.96
CA TRP A 264 14.31 2.72 1.77
C TRP A 264 14.88 3.65 0.71
N TYR A 265 15.34 4.83 1.10
CA TYR A 265 15.98 5.79 0.20
C TYR A 265 17.19 5.14 -0.52
N ASP A 266 18.06 4.49 0.23
CA ASP A 266 19.23 3.80 -0.33
C ASP A 266 18.85 2.65 -1.28
N MET A 267 17.75 1.96 -1.02
CA MET A 267 17.25 0.93 -1.93
C MET A 267 16.74 1.52 -3.25
N VAL A 268 15.92 2.57 -3.18
CA VAL A 268 15.36 3.25 -4.36
C VAL A 268 16.47 3.91 -5.18
N ARG A 269 17.43 4.55 -4.50
CA ARG A 269 18.60 5.14 -5.15
C ARG A 269 19.39 4.11 -5.93
N ARG A 270 19.76 3.00 -5.31
CA ARG A 270 20.50 1.92 -5.99
C ARG A 270 19.72 1.30 -7.15
N ASP A 271 18.40 1.19 -7.02
CA ASP A 271 17.55 0.69 -8.10
C ASP A 271 17.47 1.72 -9.25
N ALA A 272 17.42 3.02 -8.93
CA ALA A 272 17.47 4.10 -9.92
C ALA A 272 18.79 4.10 -10.68
N GLU A 273 19.91 4.08 -9.98
CA GLU A 273 21.25 4.05 -10.59
C GLU A 273 21.36 2.92 -11.64
N ARG A 274 20.89 1.71 -11.30
CA ARG A 274 20.87 0.57 -12.23
C ARG A 274 19.91 0.76 -13.41
N GLU A 275 18.70 1.29 -13.17
CA GLU A 275 17.72 1.50 -14.23
C GLU A 275 18.21 2.55 -15.24
N TYR A 276 18.84 3.62 -14.75
CA TYR A 276 19.36 4.69 -15.60
C TYR A 276 20.61 4.26 -16.36
N GLU A 277 21.51 3.50 -15.73
CA GLU A 277 22.67 2.90 -16.38
C GLU A 277 22.26 1.98 -17.53
N LEU A 278 21.29 1.08 -17.31
CA LEU A 278 20.75 0.18 -18.33
C LEU A 278 19.96 0.91 -19.44
N GLY A 279 19.38 2.05 -19.12
CA GLY A 279 18.57 2.86 -20.04
C GLY A 279 19.37 3.87 -20.86
N ASP A 280 20.69 3.92 -20.72
CA ASP A 280 21.58 4.92 -21.37
C ASP A 280 21.07 6.36 -21.16
N VAL A 281 20.66 6.66 -19.93
CA VAL A 281 20.12 7.97 -19.54
C VAL A 281 21.25 8.83 -18.97
N ASP A 282 21.30 10.11 -19.33
CA ASP A 282 22.34 11.02 -18.88
C ASP A 282 22.34 11.25 -17.36
N ASP A 283 23.52 11.51 -16.80
CA ASP A 283 23.76 11.74 -15.37
C ASP A 283 22.94 12.94 -14.83
N ALA A 284 22.66 13.93 -15.65
CA ALA A 284 21.88 15.09 -15.21
C ALA A 284 20.42 14.70 -14.90
N THR A 285 19.84 13.80 -15.68
CA THR A 285 18.47 13.26 -15.44
C THR A 285 18.44 12.41 -14.17
N LEU A 286 19.44 11.55 -13.95
CA LEU A 286 19.55 10.75 -12.72
C LEU A 286 19.72 11.67 -11.51
N ASN A 287 20.67 12.61 -11.55
CA ASN A 287 20.93 13.55 -10.46
C ASN A 287 19.72 14.43 -10.15
N GLY A 288 18.98 14.88 -11.17
CA GLY A 288 17.74 15.62 -10.98
C GLY A 288 16.62 14.79 -10.34
N PHE A 289 16.58 13.48 -10.57
CA PHE A 289 15.67 12.56 -9.89
C PHE A 289 16.10 12.37 -8.42
N LEU A 290 17.38 12.12 -8.17
CA LEU A 290 17.91 11.89 -6.82
C LEU A 290 17.76 13.13 -5.94
N ALA A 291 18.02 14.33 -6.47
CA ALA A 291 17.80 15.57 -5.74
C ALA A 291 16.33 15.74 -5.29
N LYS A 292 15.37 15.40 -6.15
CA LYS A 292 13.95 15.44 -5.77
C LYS A 292 13.59 14.40 -4.72
N LEU A 293 14.19 13.22 -4.79
CA LEU A 293 14.00 12.18 -3.78
C LEU A 293 14.55 12.62 -2.42
N GLU A 294 15.65 13.38 -2.42
CA GLU A 294 16.26 13.98 -1.22
C GLU A 294 15.43 15.14 -0.66
N GLU A 295 14.90 16.02 -1.53
CA GLU A 295 14.04 17.15 -1.11
C GLU A 295 12.75 16.69 -0.42
N GLU A 296 12.25 15.48 -0.75
CA GLU A 296 11.10 14.88 -0.06
C GLU A 296 11.48 14.24 1.29
N GLU A 297 12.76 14.24 1.64
CA GLU A 297 13.25 13.94 2.97
C GLU A 297 13.12 15.21 3.83
N PRO A 298 12.16 15.33 4.78
CA PRO A 298 12.24 16.44 5.74
C PRO A 298 13.54 16.27 6.51
N ALA A 299 14.31 17.33 6.53
CA ALA A 299 15.51 17.43 7.37
C ALA A 299 15.15 16.98 8.79
N SER A 300 15.96 16.07 9.32
CA SER A 300 15.92 15.53 10.69
C SER A 300 15.98 16.64 11.75
#